data_0b5cbc804d1acd398633d8e20be471d9
#
_entry.id   0b5cbc804d1acd398633d8e20be471d9
#
_cell.length_a   1.000
_cell.length_b   1.000
_cell.length_c   1.000
_cell.angle_alpha   90.00
_cell.angle_beta   90.00
_cell.angle_gamma   90.00
#
_symmetry.space_group_name_H-M   'P 1'
#
loop_
_entity.id
_entity.type
_entity.pdbx_description
1 polymer ?
#
loop_
_entity_poly.entity_id
_entity_poly.type
_entity_poly.pdbx_seq_one_letter_code
_entity_poly.pdbx_strand_id
1 'polypeptide(L)'
;MHKSEMVPIGKVYDVHALAEILGCSVGTLPMSYLGMPLGASRNFPSIWNPILEKIERKLAVWKKLYLSKGVCLTLLKITLSSLPTYLLSLFTIPTYVANKIEKLQMDFLWGDSKTHLVGWDKVCAPIANGGLGIRKLTTFNKALLGKWLWRFGKEEDRLWRRVVVSKYGEDWGGMDLKVRKGSTWVWIVEMYLYGMGGF
;
A
#
# COMPACT_ATOMS: atom_id res chain seq x y z
N MET A 1 -6.61 -22.85 -22.99
CA MET A 1 -6.49 -21.59 -22.22
C MET A 1 -5.55 -21.83 -21.06
N HIS A 2 -4.28 -21.57 -21.23
CA HIS A 2 -3.31 -21.71 -20.15
C HIS A 2 -3.36 -20.44 -19.29
N LYS A 3 -4.09 -20.51 -18.17
CA LYS A 3 -4.13 -19.42 -17.18
C LYS A 3 -3.06 -19.53 -16.10
N SER A 4 -2.24 -20.60 -16.18
CA SER A 4 -1.21 -20.88 -15.18
C SER A 4 0.16 -20.54 -15.76
N GLU A 5 0.93 -19.76 -15.01
CA GLU A 5 2.31 -19.41 -15.35
C GLU A 5 3.23 -19.92 -14.24
N MET A 6 4.36 -20.51 -14.64
CA MET A 6 5.43 -20.91 -13.74
C MET A 6 6.52 -19.84 -13.74
N VAL A 7 6.89 -19.35 -12.57
CA VAL A 7 7.95 -18.36 -12.43
C VAL A 7 9.08 -18.97 -11.61
N PRO A 8 10.30 -19.08 -12.17
CA PRO A 8 11.44 -19.60 -11.43
C PRO A 8 11.88 -18.59 -10.35
N ILE A 9 12.07 -19.08 -9.13
CA ILE A 9 12.61 -18.30 -8.01
C ILE A 9 13.96 -18.93 -7.62
N GLY A 10 15.05 -18.24 -7.86
CA GLY A 10 16.40 -18.74 -7.65
C GLY A 10 16.96 -19.51 -8.85
N LYS A 11 17.96 -20.36 -8.62
CA LYS A 11 18.56 -21.20 -9.66
C LYS A 11 17.73 -22.46 -9.84
N VAL A 12 16.90 -22.49 -10.85
CA VAL A 12 16.10 -23.67 -11.23
C VAL A 12 16.62 -24.17 -12.55
N TYR A 13 17.06 -25.44 -12.59
CA TYR A 13 17.46 -26.13 -13.81
C TYR A 13 16.19 -26.69 -14.47
N ASP A 14 16.13 -26.66 -15.80
CA ASP A 14 15.08 -27.27 -16.64
C ASP A 14 13.65 -26.74 -16.41
N VAL A 15 13.51 -25.40 -16.20
CA VAL A 15 12.21 -24.75 -16.03
C VAL A 15 11.25 -25.05 -17.18
N HIS A 16 11.75 -25.13 -18.40
CA HIS A 16 10.93 -25.42 -19.59
C HIS A 16 10.38 -26.84 -19.58
N ALA A 17 11.18 -27.84 -19.21
CA ALA A 17 10.72 -29.23 -19.10
C ALA A 17 9.65 -29.38 -18.01
N LEU A 18 9.83 -28.70 -16.86
CA LEU A 18 8.84 -28.69 -15.79
C LEU A 18 7.54 -27.99 -16.21
N ALA A 19 7.63 -26.90 -16.96
CA ALA A 19 6.47 -26.17 -17.46
C ALA A 19 5.68 -27.00 -18.50
N GLU A 20 6.37 -27.77 -19.32
CA GLU A 20 5.76 -28.70 -20.29
C GLU A 20 5.01 -29.81 -19.57
N ILE A 21 5.60 -30.44 -18.55
CA ILE A 21 4.95 -31.49 -17.73
C ILE A 21 3.69 -30.96 -17.06
N LEU A 22 3.72 -29.72 -16.55
CA LEU A 22 2.58 -29.08 -15.87
C LEU A 22 1.58 -28.42 -16.82
N GLY A 23 1.88 -28.35 -18.11
CA GLY A 23 1.02 -27.72 -19.11
C GLY A 23 0.85 -26.21 -18.88
N CYS A 24 1.87 -25.52 -18.35
CA CYS A 24 1.82 -24.09 -18.07
C CYS A 24 2.92 -23.33 -18.87
N SER A 25 2.75 -22.02 -19.01
CA SER A 25 3.77 -21.14 -19.60
C SER A 25 4.81 -20.73 -18.58
N VAL A 26 6.03 -20.43 -19.05
CA VAL A 26 7.09 -19.85 -18.20
C VAL A 26 6.95 -18.35 -18.23
N GLY A 27 6.71 -17.77 -17.05
CA GLY A 27 6.65 -16.32 -16.84
C GLY A 27 7.95 -15.78 -16.22
N THR A 28 8.09 -14.45 -16.22
CA THR A 28 9.21 -13.74 -15.61
C THR A 28 8.72 -12.70 -14.61
N LEU A 29 9.50 -12.43 -13.58
CA LEU A 29 9.25 -11.32 -12.66
C LEU A 29 9.81 -10.00 -13.23
N PRO A 30 9.13 -8.86 -13.02
CA PRO A 30 7.89 -8.68 -12.25
C PRO A 30 6.63 -9.04 -13.06
N MET A 31 5.68 -9.69 -12.43
CA MET A 31 4.37 -10.02 -13.00
C MET A 31 3.22 -9.46 -12.19
N SER A 32 2.06 -9.24 -12.82
CA SER A 32 0.86 -8.77 -12.10
C SER A 32 0.00 -9.96 -11.67
N TYR A 33 -0.20 -10.11 -10.36
CA TYR A 33 -1.09 -11.10 -9.79
C TYR A 33 -2.16 -10.43 -8.93
N LEU A 34 -3.43 -10.59 -9.27
CA LEU A 34 -4.56 -9.93 -8.60
C LEU A 34 -4.39 -8.40 -8.47
N GLY A 35 -3.79 -7.77 -9.47
CA GLY A 35 -3.48 -6.34 -9.46
C GLY A 35 -2.26 -5.95 -8.60
N MET A 36 -1.50 -6.94 -8.10
CA MET A 36 -0.24 -6.73 -7.39
C MET A 36 0.96 -7.02 -8.29
N PRO A 37 1.97 -6.16 -8.30
CA PRO A 37 3.22 -6.44 -8.98
C PRO A 37 4.08 -7.36 -8.11
N LEU A 38 4.04 -8.67 -8.38
CA LEU A 38 4.92 -9.65 -7.75
C LEU A 38 6.35 -9.48 -8.27
N GLY A 39 7.33 -9.52 -7.36
CA GLY A 39 8.74 -9.39 -7.72
C GLY A 39 9.19 -7.97 -8.09
N ALA A 40 8.31 -6.98 -8.03
CA ALA A 40 8.71 -5.59 -8.20
C ALA A 40 9.53 -5.12 -7.01
N SER A 41 10.59 -4.32 -7.28
CA SER A 41 11.35 -3.68 -6.23
C SER A 41 10.47 -2.71 -5.46
N ARG A 42 10.58 -2.74 -4.12
CA ARG A 42 9.78 -1.93 -3.20
C ARG A 42 9.81 -0.42 -3.47
N ASN A 43 10.92 0.07 -3.98
CA ASN A 43 11.12 1.49 -4.28
C ASN A 43 10.67 1.88 -5.70
N PHE A 44 9.94 1.01 -6.40
CA PHE A 44 9.47 1.31 -7.75
C PHE A 44 8.25 2.26 -7.69
N PRO A 45 8.42 3.53 -8.03
CA PRO A 45 7.32 4.51 -8.06
C PRO A 45 6.16 4.08 -8.96
N SER A 46 6.45 3.31 -10.00
CA SER A 46 5.48 2.80 -10.97
C SER A 46 4.39 1.91 -10.37
N ILE A 47 4.61 1.30 -9.20
CA ILE A 47 3.58 0.54 -8.48
C ILE A 47 2.35 1.40 -8.17
N TRP A 48 2.55 2.70 -7.94
CA TRP A 48 1.50 3.64 -7.56
C TRP A 48 0.80 4.29 -8.76
N ASN A 49 1.41 4.24 -9.96
CA ASN A 49 0.84 4.85 -11.18
C ASN A 49 -0.57 4.36 -11.50
N PRO A 50 -0.88 3.04 -11.49
CA PRO A 50 -2.23 2.57 -11.79
C PRO A 50 -3.30 3.11 -10.83
N ILE A 51 -2.93 3.35 -9.57
CA ILE A 51 -3.84 3.94 -8.57
C ILE A 51 -4.03 5.43 -8.84
N LEU A 52 -2.95 6.15 -9.10
CA LEU A 52 -3.03 7.57 -9.45
C LEU A 52 -3.92 7.78 -10.67
N GLU A 53 -3.69 7.03 -11.74
CA GLU A 53 -4.54 7.08 -12.95
C GLU A 53 -6.00 6.75 -12.67
N LYS A 54 -6.26 5.75 -11.80
CA LYS A 54 -7.61 5.36 -11.42
C LYS A 54 -8.31 6.46 -10.61
N ILE A 55 -7.59 7.14 -9.73
CA ILE A 55 -8.09 8.28 -8.97
C ILE A 55 -8.40 9.43 -9.93
N GLU A 56 -7.44 9.82 -10.78
CA GLU A 56 -7.57 10.90 -11.75
C GLU A 56 -8.76 10.66 -12.72
N ARG A 57 -8.91 9.43 -13.21
CA ARG A 57 -10.04 9.04 -14.08
C ARG A 57 -11.40 9.20 -13.38
N LYS A 58 -11.50 8.76 -12.13
CA LYS A 58 -12.75 8.93 -11.35
C LYS A 58 -13.05 10.40 -11.09
N LEU A 59 -12.04 11.18 -10.72
CA LEU A 59 -12.18 12.60 -10.47
C LEU A 59 -12.59 13.36 -11.73
N ALA A 60 -12.04 13.00 -12.90
CA ALA A 60 -12.41 13.61 -14.18
C ALA A 60 -13.88 13.42 -14.52
N VAL A 61 -14.46 12.25 -14.16
CA VAL A 61 -15.90 12.00 -14.34
C VAL A 61 -16.71 12.82 -13.33
N TRP A 62 -16.33 12.81 -12.05
CA TRP A 62 -17.09 13.49 -10.99
C TRP A 62 -17.03 15.02 -11.08
N LYS A 63 -15.93 15.60 -11.54
CA LYS A 63 -15.81 17.06 -11.79
C LYS A 63 -16.80 17.58 -12.83
N LYS A 64 -17.28 16.71 -13.75
CA LYS A 64 -18.30 17.06 -14.74
C LYS A 64 -19.71 17.11 -14.13
N LEU A 65 -19.89 16.54 -12.95
CA LEU A 65 -21.16 16.52 -12.23
C LEU A 65 -21.15 17.71 -11.27
N TYR A 66 -22.22 18.51 -11.28
CA TYR A 66 -22.40 19.62 -10.33
C TYR A 66 -22.76 19.06 -8.93
N LEU A 67 -21.75 18.53 -8.22
CA LEU A 67 -21.91 17.88 -6.95
C LEU A 67 -21.88 18.89 -5.79
N SER A 68 -22.75 18.71 -4.81
CA SER A 68 -22.68 19.47 -3.56
C SER A 68 -21.44 19.08 -2.74
N LYS A 69 -20.96 19.97 -1.87
CA LYS A 69 -19.80 19.72 -1.00
C LYS A 69 -19.96 18.48 -0.11
N GLY A 70 -21.20 18.21 0.34
CA GLY A 70 -21.51 17.01 1.11
C GLY A 70 -21.31 15.73 0.31
N VAL A 71 -21.76 15.70 -0.95
CA VAL A 71 -21.56 14.56 -1.86
C VAL A 71 -20.07 14.39 -2.18
N CYS A 72 -19.34 15.48 -2.46
CA CYS A 72 -17.89 15.42 -2.67
C CYS A 72 -17.18 14.78 -1.47
N LEU A 73 -17.51 15.20 -0.25
CA LEU A 73 -16.97 14.66 0.99
C LEU A 73 -17.27 13.16 1.15
N THR A 74 -18.51 12.77 0.86
CA THR A 74 -18.93 11.36 0.93
C THR A 74 -18.16 10.49 -0.07
N LEU A 75 -18.05 10.92 -1.33
CA LEU A 75 -17.30 10.23 -2.37
C LEU A 75 -15.81 10.12 -2.02
N LEU A 76 -15.24 11.17 -1.45
CA LEU A 76 -13.87 11.19 -0.99
C LEU A 76 -13.65 10.15 0.11
N LYS A 77 -14.51 10.12 1.13
CA LYS A 77 -14.40 9.19 2.26
C LYS A 77 -14.61 7.73 1.85
N ILE A 78 -15.61 7.45 1.03
CA ILE A 78 -15.97 6.08 0.68
C ILE A 78 -15.10 5.55 -0.45
N THR A 79 -14.96 6.31 -1.53
CA THR A 79 -14.34 5.80 -2.76
C THR A 79 -12.86 6.12 -2.84
N LEU A 80 -12.47 7.39 -2.73
CA LEU A 80 -11.07 7.79 -2.93
C LEU A 80 -10.15 7.28 -1.82
N SER A 81 -10.64 7.25 -0.58
CA SER A 81 -9.87 6.72 0.54
C SER A 81 -9.72 5.19 0.51
N SER A 82 -10.63 4.47 -0.17
CA SER A 82 -10.56 3.01 -0.28
C SER A 82 -9.66 2.52 -1.41
N LEU A 83 -9.51 3.30 -2.49
CA LEU A 83 -8.75 2.89 -3.67
C LEU A 83 -7.30 2.47 -3.37
N PRO A 84 -6.50 3.23 -2.61
CA PRO A 84 -5.12 2.87 -2.32
C PRO A 84 -4.98 1.83 -1.20
N THR A 85 -6.05 1.48 -0.46
CA THR A 85 -5.99 0.66 0.78
C THR A 85 -5.28 -0.67 0.56
N TYR A 86 -5.51 -1.32 -0.59
CA TYR A 86 -4.90 -2.61 -0.90
C TYR A 86 -3.37 -2.51 -1.00
N LEU A 87 -2.84 -1.54 -1.76
CA LEU A 87 -1.39 -1.32 -1.84
C LEU A 87 -0.82 -0.75 -0.52
N LEU A 88 -1.56 0.13 0.16
CA LEU A 88 -1.17 0.66 1.46
C LEU A 88 -1.03 -0.42 2.54
N SER A 89 -1.75 -1.54 2.42
CA SER A 89 -1.63 -2.65 3.36
C SER A 89 -0.37 -3.50 3.16
N LEU A 90 0.33 -3.33 2.05
CA LEU A 90 1.47 -4.16 1.64
C LEU A 90 2.76 -3.37 1.42
N PHE A 91 2.64 -2.14 0.95
CA PHE A 91 3.77 -1.29 0.57
C PHE A 91 3.75 0.03 1.35
N THR A 92 4.95 0.51 1.69
CA THR A 92 5.11 1.86 2.23
C THR A 92 4.88 2.89 1.14
N ILE A 93 3.97 3.84 1.38
CA ILE A 93 3.69 4.89 0.42
C ILE A 93 4.83 5.94 0.41
N PRO A 94 5.41 6.25 -0.76
CA PRO A 94 6.36 7.35 -0.87
C PRO A 94 5.66 8.69 -0.57
N THR A 95 6.37 9.60 0.11
CA THR A 95 5.81 10.90 0.52
C THR A 95 5.26 11.70 -0.65
N TYR A 96 5.96 11.68 -1.81
CA TYR A 96 5.49 12.41 -2.99
C TYR A 96 4.19 11.86 -3.56
N VAL A 97 3.97 10.51 -3.50
CA VAL A 97 2.71 9.88 -3.93
C VAL A 97 1.57 10.25 -2.98
N ALA A 98 1.83 10.18 -1.66
CA ALA A 98 0.86 10.59 -0.66
C ALA A 98 0.43 12.04 -0.88
N ASN A 99 1.39 12.95 -1.02
CA ASN A 99 1.13 14.37 -1.28
C ASN A 99 0.37 14.59 -2.59
N LYS A 100 0.69 13.83 -3.66
CA LYS A 100 -0.04 13.94 -4.94
C LYS A 100 -1.50 13.51 -4.77
N ILE A 101 -1.77 12.39 -4.09
CA ILE A 101 -3.14 11.91 -3.85
C ILE A 101 -3.89 12.89 -2.94
N GLU A 102 -3.28 13.36 -1.86
CA GLU A 102 -3.89 14.30 -0.92
C GLU A 102 -4.22 15.64 -1.61
N LYS A 103 -3.34 16.11 -2.50
CA LYS A 103 -3.62 17.29 -3.33
C LYS A 103 -4.83 17.07 -4.24
N LEU A 104 -4.91 15.92 -4.94
CA LEU A 104 -6.06 15.59 -5.78
C LEU A 104 -7.38 15.54 -4.98
N GLN A 105 -7.33 15.02 -3.76
CA GLN A 105 -8.46 14.98 -2.84
C GLN A 105 -8.88 16.38 -2.40
N MET A 106 -7.92 17.24 -2.10
CA MET A 106 -8.13 18.62 -1.71
C MET A 106 -8.75 19.45 -2.84
N ASP A 107 -8.19 19.35 -4.06
CA ASP A 107 -8.69 20.02 -5.25
C ASP A 107 -10.12 19.56 -5.61
N PHE A 108 -10.46 18.31 -5.34
CA PHE A 108 -11.83 17.81 -5.53
C PHE A 108 -12.82 18.38 -4.51
N LEU A 109 -12.40 18.50 -3.24
CA LEU A 109 -13.27 18.99 -2.17
C LEU A 109 -13.55 20.48 -2.27
N TRP A 110 -12.51 21.27 -2.59
CA TRP A 110 -12.59 22.74 -2.58
C TRP A 110 -12.77 23.33 -3.98
N GLY A 111 -12.52 22.59 -5.02
CA GLY A 111 -12.36 23.06 -6.40
C GLY A 111 -10.92 23.41 -6.70
N ASP A 112 -10.63 23.69 -7.98
CA ASP A 112 -9.26 24.02 -8.46
C ASP A 112 -8.78 25.43 -8.02
N SER A 113 -9.22 25.89 -6.85
CA SER A 113 -8.80 27.15 -6.23
C SER A 113 -7.34 27.08 -5.80
N LYS A 114 -6.53 28.05 -6.19
CA LYS A 114 -5.11 28.13 -5.84
C LYS A 114 -4.86 28.34 -4.33
N THR A 115 -5.86 28.81 -3.62
CA THR A 115 -5.78 29.12 -2.18
C THR A 115 -6.77 28.28 -1.40
N HIS A 116 -6.25 27.35 -0.61
CA HIS A 116 -7.05 26.57 0.32
C HIS A 116 -7.07 27.28 1.68
N LEU A 117 -8.26 27.66 2.15
CA LEU A 117 -8.45 28.39 3.41
C LEU A 117 -8.08 27.57 4.65
N VAL A 118 -8.10 26.24 4.54
CA VAL A 118 -7.86 25.32 5.66
C VAL A 118 -6.78 24.31 5.27
N GLY A 119 -5.76 24.16 6.10
CA GLY A 119 -4.70 23.18 5.89
C GLY A 119 -5.24 21.74 5.90
N TRP A 120 -4.67 20.88 5.07
CA TRP A 120 -5.12 19.49 4.90
C TRP A 120 -5.08 18.67 6.20
N ASP A 121 -4.10 18.94 7.08
CA ASP A 121 -4.02 18.28 8.38
C ASP A 121 -5.23 18.56 9.27
N LYS A 122 -5.75 19.80 9.24
CA LYS A 122 -6.97 20.17 9.96
C LYS A 122 -8.21 19.51 9.36
N VAL A 123 -8.26 19.37 8.04
CA VAL A 123 -9.32 18.64 7.34
C VAL A 123 -9.32 17.17 7.71
N CYS A 124 -8.14 16.56 7.85
CA CYS A 124 -7.96 15.16 8.23
C CYS A 124 -8.19 14.90 9.73
N ALA A 125 -8.23 15.93 10.56
CA ALA A 125 -8.49 15.75 11.99
C ALA A 125 -9.83 15.05 12.27
N PRO A 126 -9.97 14.36 13.40
CA PRO A 126 -11.22 13.75 13.83
C PRO A 126 -12.37 14.77 13.89
N ILE A 127 -13.60 14.31 13.66
CA ILE A 127 -14.80 15.15 13.72
C ILE A 127 -14.94 15.79 15.10
N ALA A 128 -14.60 15.05 16.17
CA ALA A 128 -14.60 15.57 17.54
C ALA A 128 -13.66 16.77 17.73
N ASN A 129 -12.61 16.88 16.92
CA ASN A 129 -11.63 17.96 16.95
C ASN A 129 -11.88 19.03 15.86
N GLY A 130 -13.11 19.08 15.30
CA GLY A 130 -13.48 20.05 14.29
C GLY A 130 -12.95 19.75 12.87
N GLY A 131 -12.42 18.57 12.62
CA GLY A 131 -12.01 18.12 11.30
C GLY A 131 -13.14 17.43 10.54
N LEU A 132 -12.89 17.05 9.28
CA LEU A 132 -13.83 16.29 8.47
C LEU A 132 -13.65 14.77 8.60
N GLY A 133 -12.63 14.29 9.33
CA GLY A 133 -12.36 12.86 9.54
C GLY A 133 -11.95 12.14 8.26
N ILE A 134 -11.26 12.82 7.35
CA ILE A 134 -10.64 12.21 6.17
C ILE A 134 -9.35 11.53 6.62
N ARG A 135 -9.09 10.33 6.12
CA ARG A 135 -7.89 9.57 6.50
C ARG A 135 -6.64 10.18 5.88
N LYS A 136 -5.67 10.59 6.72
CA LYS A 136 -4.34 10.97 6.25
C LYS A 136 -3.61 9.73 5.75
N LEU A 137 -3.20 9.72 4.50
CA LEU A 137 -2.68 8.51 3.83
C LEU A 137 -1.44 7.94 4.50
N THR A 138 -0.51 8.79 4.93
CA THR A 138 0.73 8.37 5.59
C THR A 138 0.46 7.69 6.93
N THR A 139 -0.40 8.26 7.76
CA THR A 139 -0.81 7.68 9.06
C THR A 139 -1.58 6.39 8.87
N PHE A 140 -2.49 6.36 7.89
CA PHE A 140 -3.27 5.17 7.58
C PHE A 140 -2.40 4.03 7.05
N ASN A 141 -1.42 4.33 6.21
CA ASN A 141 -0.44 3.34 5.74
C ASN A 141 0.36 2.74 6.91
N LYS A 142 0.84 3.59 7.83
CA LYS A 142 1.52 3.12 9.05
C LYS A 142 0.65 2.17 9.87
N ALA A 143 -0.61 2.51 10.08
CA ALA A 143 -1.54 1.68 10.83
C ALA A 143 -1.82 0.32 10.15
N LEU A 144 -1.98 0.32 8.82
CA LEU A 144 -2.19 -0.92 8.05
C LEU A 144 -0.97 -1.84 8.09
N LEU A 145 0.24 -1.28 7.97
CA LEU A 145 1.48 -2.04 8.06
C LEU A 145 1.72 -2.53 9.49
N GLY A 146 1.44 -1.70 10.50
CA GLY A 146 1.53 -2.08 11.92
C GLY A 146 0.62 -3.26 12.29
N LYS A 147 -0.52 -3.43 11.61
CA LYS A 147 -1.39 -4.61 11.79
C LYS A 147 -0.65 -5.93 11.53
N TRP A 148 0.29 -5.97 10.58
CA TRP A 148 1.06 -7.18 10.29
C TRP A 148 2.00 -7.54 11.44
N LEU A 149 2.62 -6.53 12.07
CA LEU A 149 3.45 -6.75 13.26
C LEU A 149 2.64 -7.31 14.42
N TRP A 150 1.48 -6.72 14.66
CA TRP A 150 0.56 -7.21 15.70
C TRP A 150 0.15 -8.67 15.44
N ARG A 151 -0.21 -9.00 14.20
CA ARG A 151 -0.56 -10.37 13.82
C ARG A 151 0.63 -11.32 13.98
N PHE A 152 1.84 -10.88 13.63
CA PHE A 152 3.05 -11.68 13.78
C PHE A 152 3.30 -12.06 15.23
N GLY A 153 3.09 -11.15 16.16
CA GLY A 153 3.22 -11.42 17.59
C GLY A 153 2.13 -12.32 18.19
N LYS A 154 0.90 -12.30 17.58
CA LYS A 154 -0.24 -13.08 18.10
C LYS A 154 -0.48 -14.44 17.44
N GLU A 155 -0.17 -14.55 16.15
CA GLU A 155 -0.53 -15.71 15.33
C GLU A 155 0.67 -16.67 15.22
N GLU A 156 1.07 -17.32 16.32
CA GLU A 156 2.28 -18.17 16.37
C GLU A 156 2.23 -19.37 15.43
N ASP A 157 1.08 -20.04 15.33
CA ASP A 157 0.93 -21.29 14.58
C ASP A 157 0.59 -21.09 13.08
N ARG A 158 0.46 -19.87 12.60
CA ARG A 158 0.05 -19.60 11.24
C ARG A 158 1.15 -19.87 10.22
N LEU A 159 0.78 -20.54 9.13
CA LEU A 159 1.71 -20.91 8.05
C LEU A 159 2.53 -19.70 7.55
N TRP A 160 1.89 -18.54 7.34
CA TRP A 160 2.57 -17.35 6.88
C TRP A 160 3.68 -16.89 7.83
N ARG A 161 3.47 -16.99 9.18
CA ARG A 161 4.50 -16.66 10.18
C ARG A 161 5.65 -17.66 10.09
N ARG A 162 5.36 -18.96 10.00
CA ARG A 162 6.37 -20.01 9.85
C ARG A 162 7.25 -19.78 8.62
N VAL A 163 6.66 -19.39 7.47
CA VAL A 163 7.40 -19.05 6.26
C VAL A 163 8.28 -17.83 6.47
N VAL A 164 7.78 -16.79 7.14
CA VAL A 164 8.56 -15.59 7.46
C VAL A 164 9.72 -15.93 8.38
N VAL A 165 9.48 -16.67 9.46
CA VAL A 165 10.51 -17.10 10.43
C VAL A 165 11.57 -17.96 9.75
N SER A 166 11.19 -18.94 8.92
CA SER A 166 12.15 -19.79 8.21
C SER A 166 13.04 -19.01 7.25
N LYS A 167 12.52 -17.91 6.69
CA LYS A 167 13.26 -17.08 5.73
C LYS A 167 14.15 -16.02 6.37
N TYR A 168 13.72 -15.47 7.51
CA TYR A 168 14.34 -14.29 8.12
C TYR A 168 14.88 -14.50 9.52
N GLY A 169 14.60 -15.67 10.15
CA GLY A 169 14.98 -15.98 11.52
C GLY A 169 13.93 -15.58 12.55
N GLU A 170 14.10 -16.10 13.78
CA GLU A 170 13.15 -15.98 14.89
C GLU A 170 13.57 -14.95 15.95
N ASP A 171 14.67 -14.21 15.76
CA ASP A 171 15.27 -13.32 16.75
C ASP A 171 14.37 -12.13 17.15
N TRP A 172 13.29 -12.46 17.87
CA TRP A 172 12.35 -11.50 18.47
C TRP A 172 12.56 -11.29 19.97
N GLY A 173 13.51 -12.00 20.58
CA GLY A 173 13.72 -12.03 22.03
C GLY A 173 14.56 -10.90 22.64
N GLY A 174 15.04 -9.99 21.84
CA GLY A 174 15.81 -8.83 22.28
C GLY A 174 16.17 -8.01 21.09
N MET A 175 15.65 -6.89 20.94
CA MET A 175 15.86 -5.70 20.10
C MET A 175 17.09 -5.66 19.13
N ASP A 176 17.67 -6.83 18.79
CA ASP A 176 18.76 -7.00 17.82
C ASP A 176 18.26 -7.76 16.59
N LEU A 177 17.33 -7.13 15.88
CA LEU A 177 17.04 -7.52 14.50
C LEU A 177 18.31 -7.23 13.67
N LYS A 178 19.14 -8.23 13.43
CA LYS A 178 20.12 -8.22 12.34
C LYS A 178 19.38 -8.15 11.01
N VAL A 179 18.89 -6.96 10.76
CA VAL A 179 18.08 -6.62 9.63
C VAL A 179 18.93 -6.61 8.38
N ARG A 180 18.81 -7.61 7.52
CA ARG A 180 19.30 -7.50 6.15
C ARG A 180 18.53 -6.35 5.48
N LYS A 181 19.22 -5.21 5.26
CA LYS A 181 18.72 -4.10 4.46
C LYS A 181 18.10 -4.64 3.17
N GLY A 182 16.79 -4.50 3.00
CA GLY A 182 16.11 -4.87 1.76
C GLY A 182 14.82 -5.68 1.88
N SER A 183 14.43 -6.19 3.05
CA SER A 183 13.17 -6.93 3.17
C SER A 183 12.00 -6.02 3.60
N THR A 184 10.80 -6.31 3.11
CA THR A 184 9.56 -5.55 3.45
C THR A 184 9.31 -5.53 4.97
N TRP A 185 9.69 -6.59 5.66
CA TRP A 185 9.53 -6.76 7.11
C TRP A 185 10.42 -5.84 7.93
N VAL A 186 11.62 -5.58 7.46
CA VAL A 186 12.55 -4.60 8.05
C VAL A 186 11.91 -3.22 8.17
N TRP A 187 11.27 -2.79 7.11
CA TRP A 187 10.60 -1.50 7.08
C TRP A 187 9.38 -1.42 7.98
N ILE A 188 8.66 -2.52 8.14
CA ILE A 188 7.54 -2.58 9.07
C ILE A 188 8.08 -2.39 10.49
N VAL A 189 9.20 -3.02 10.82
CA VAL A 189 9.85 -2.92 12.14
C VAL A 189 10.54 -1.56 12.33
N GLU A 190 11.31 -1.09 11.36
CA GLU A 190 11.95 0.24 11.40
C GLU A 190 10.91 1.36 11.51
N MET A 191 9.80 1.26 10.77
CA MET A 191 8.73 2.25 10.82
C MET A 191 8.02 2.27 12.17
N TYR A 192 7.88 1.11 12.83
CA TYR A 192 7.30 1.02 14.17
C TYR A 192 8.26 1.55 15.24
N LEU A 193 9.56 1.22 15.15
CA LEU A 193 10.57 1.66 16.11
C LEU A 193 10.93 3.15 15.98
N TYR A 194 11.00 3.67 14.76
CA TYR A 194 11.38 5.07 14.52
C TYR A 194 10.19 6.01 14.32
N GLY A 195 8.99 5.50 14.03
CA GLY A 195 7.79 6.31 13.79
C GLY A 195 6.88 6.50 15.01
N MET A 196 7.03 5.68 16.07
CA MET A 196 6.30 5.84 17.34
C MET A 196 7.11 6.52 18.45
N GLY A 197 8.37 6.84 18.23
CA GLY A 197 9.21 7.59 19.17
C GLY A 197 8.90 9.08 19.29
N GLY A 198 7.78 9.54 18.75
CA GLY A 198 7.34 10.93 18.77
C GLY A 198 5.88 11.07 19.20
N PHE A 199 5.55 10.62 20.41
CA PHE A 199 4.39 11.05 21.18
C PHE A 199 4.89 11.51 22.56
#